data_bf5a37f9afeb5bcaef8ab3e8275de009
#
_entry.id   bf5a37f9afeb5bcaef8ab3e8275de009
#
_cell.length_a   1.000
_cell.length_b   1.000
_cell.length_c   1.000
_cell.angle_alpha   90.00
_cell.angle_beta   90.00
_cell.angle_gamma   90.00
#
_symmetry.space_group_name_H-M   'P 1'
#
loop_
_entity.id
_entity.type
_entity.pdbx_description
1 polymer ?
#
loop_
_entity_poly.entity_id
_entity_poly.type
_entity_poly.pdbx_seq_one_letter_code
_entity_poly.pdbx_strand_id
1 'polypeptide(L)'
;IGSSGLADRCEDTVYFGDGTRAVVLRSNGGTTLCPPTARDGVPISTTIKLNEYITTHTYGGPGSYKISMTDPNRNAGVINLPNSVNQVFYIESYLVISTFSGPNSSPILSFPPIDKGCVGHCFYHNPGAYDLDGDSLSYELTDCRGTGGIPIAGYSYPATGGGGTYNINSISGTLSWCVPQLQGEYNLAFIIKEWRKNADGEYKLVGYILRDLQVDVGTCLNDNPVIQPISDTCVLAGTVISKTVRATDPDGDVITLSANGGPFGVTAPIATFASSPGISPVTGIFQWNTVCAHIRKAPYPVTIKAIDSDPSISLVDFKTFNITVVAPPPTSLTATPLGTFIKLRWNKPSCHQITGNKIEKYCVYRKADCNPWNHAPCETGVPAYTGFVLVGCTSSMNDTTLIDTNGGAGLAQGTNYSYLVVAVFTDNAESYASNQVCVQLKRDVPVLINVDVKTTSTSTGSIFVRWIKPLLNTSTALDTVALPGPYEMKLSYYNGFAASTYTTIYTVTKTYFAGINQLADTTFTQTGLNTSDLPYTYKIDFYANGTFIGSAQKASSVFLK
;
A
#
# COMPACT_ATOMS: atom_id res chain seq x y z
N ILE A 1 33.16 -13.80 -25.98
CA ILE A 1 33.32 -13.32 -27.35
C ILE A 1 34.80 -13.35 -27.64
N GLY A 2 35.21 -14.06 -28.70
CA GLY A 2 36.58 -14.26 -29.06
C GLY A 2 37.35 -12.95 -29.23
N SER A 3 38.59 -12.94 -28.89
CA SER A 3 39.48 -11.82 -28.61
C SER A 3 39.82 -10.86 -29.74
N SER A 4 39.09 -10.83 -30.84
CA SER A 4 39.42 -9.98 -32.00
C SER A 4 38.32 -9.07 -32.52
N GLY A 5 37.22 -8.87 -31.79
CA GLY A 5 36.11 -8.09 -32.31
C GLY A 5 35.23 -7.35 -31.28
N LEU A 6 35.61 -7.31 -30.01
CA LEU A 6 34.86 -6.59 -29.01
C LEU A 6 35.08 -5.08 -29.11
N ALA A 7 34.02 -4.34 -29.43
CA ALA A 7 34.01 -2.90 -29.22
C ALA A 7 34.00 -2.63 -27.70
N ASP A 8 35.19 -2.51 -27.10
CA ASP A 8 35.33 -2.12 -25.71
C ASP A 8 35.11 -0.61 -25.58
N ARG A 9 33.94 -0.19 -25.10
CA ARG A 9 33.58 1.21 -24.95
C ARG A 9 34.12 1.78 -23.65
N CYS A 10 35.21 2.54 -23.71
CA CYS A 10 35.74 3.28 -22.56
C CYS A 10 34.83 4.47 -22.16
N GLU A 11 34.02 4.94 -23.08
CA GLU A 11 33.02 5.99 -22.87
C GLU A 11 31.73 5.68 -23.64
N ASP A 12 30.62 6.22 -23.20
CA ASP A 12 29.33 6.13 -23.89
C ASP A 12 28.55 7.44 -23.81
N THR A 13 27.55 7.62 -24.68
CA THR A 13 26.73 8.83 -24.71
C THR A 13 25.36 8.55 -24.11
N VAL A 14 25.04 9.30 -23.05
CA VAL A 14 23.72 9.29 -22.42
C VAL A 14 22.93 10.50 -22.90
N TYR A 15 21.72 10.25 -23.42
CA TYR A 15 20.75 11.27 -23.82
C TYR A 15 19.70 11.40 -22.72
N PHE A 16 19.44 12.63 -22.25
CA PHE A 16 18.57 12.85 -21.08
C PHE A 16 17.08 13.05 -21.42
N GLY A 17 16.73 13.13 -22.72
CA GLY A 17 15.34 13.27 -23.15
C GLY A 17 14.77 14.69 -23.11
N ASP A 18 15.57 15.67 -22.73
CA ASP A 18 15.27 17.12 -22.77
C ASP A 18 16.02 17.86 -23.89
N GLY A 19 16.63 17.13 -24.83
CA GLY A 19 17.46 17.65 -25.90
C GLY A 19 18.94 17.73 -25.54
N THR A 20 19.31 17.47 -24.29
CA THR A 20 20.70 17.45 -23.82
C THR A 20 21.28 16.03 -23.77
N ARG A 21 22.61 15.94 -23.75
CA ARG A 21 23.36 14.69 -23.66
C ARG A 21 24.70 14.89 -22.97
N ALA A 22 25.27 13.80 -22.46
CA ALA A 22 26.64 13.78 -21.93
C ALA A 22 27.41 12.57 -22.45
N VAL A 23 28.71 12.76 -22.74
CA VAL A 23 29.66 11.66 -22.92
C VAL A 23 30.12 11.24 -21.52
N VAL A 24 29.96 9.98 -21.17
CA VAL A 24 30.18 9.45 -19.82
C VAL A 24 31.29 8.41 -19.89
N LEU A 25 32.31 8.60 -19.08
CA LEU A 25 33.42 7.66 -18.99
C LEU A 25 33.03 6.45 -18.15
N ARG A 26 33.51 5.27 -18.48
CA ARG A 26 33.35 4.07 -17.67
C ARG A 26 33.93 4.28 -16.27
N SER A 27 33.19 3.92 -15.23
CA SER A 27 33.52 4.23 -13.85
C SER A 27 34.09 3.05 -13.04
N ASN A 28 33.96 1.80 -13.53
CA ASN A 28 34.37 0.59 -12.82
C ASN A 28 35.57 -0.13 -13.46
N GLY A 29 36.27 -0.94 -12.65
CA GLY A 29 37.42 -1.76 -13.09
C GLY A 29 38.79 -1.09 -12.97
N GLY A 30 39.80 -1.66 -13.66
CA GLY A 30 41.18 -1.18 -13.72
C GLY A 30 41.39 0.05 -14.59
N THR A 31 42.66 0.34 -14.92
CA THR A 31 43.06 1.52 -15.70
C THR A 31 44.07 1.22 -16.79
N THR A 32 44.15 -0.03 -17.24
CA THR A 32 45.22 -0.51 -18.12
C THR A 32 44.88 -0.47 -19.61
N LEU A 33 43.59 -0.63 -19.95
CA LEU A 33 43.13 -0.77 -21.34
C LEU A 33 42.49 0.50 -21.89
N CYS A 34 41.89 1.30 -21.04
CA CYS A 34 41.27 2.58 -21.41
C CYS A 34 42.19 3.76 -21.12
N PRO A 35 41.94 4.96 -21.74
CA PRO A 35 42.66 6.19 -21.38
C PRO A 35 42.65 6.45 -19.86
N PRO A 36 43.65 7.20 -19.34
CA PRO A 36 43.83 7.34 -17.87
C PRO A 36 42.61 7.85 -17.10
N THR A 37 41.64 8.40 -17.76
CA THR A 37 40.42 8.99 -17.20
C THR A 37 39.21 8.04 -17.18
N ALA A 38 39.30 6.87 -17.86
CA ALA A 38 38.25 5.86 -17.92
C ALA A 38 38.74 4.54 -17.31
N ARG A 39 37.81 3.68 -16.96
CA ARG A 39 38.08 2.38 -16.31
C ARG A 39 37.89 1.21 -17.30
N ASP A 40 38.44 0.03 -16.96
CA ASP A 40 38.50 -1.13 -17.87
C ASP A 40 37.24 -2.01 -17.85
N GLY A 41 36.30 -1.80 -16.90
CA GLY A 41 35.21 -2.71 -16.60
C GLY A 41 35.63 -3.88 -15.71
N VAL A 42 34.69 -4.64 -15.20
CA VAL A 42 34.92 -5.79 -14.32
C VAL A 42 34.53 -7.08 -15.05
N PRO A 43 35.47 -8.02 -15.31
CA PRO A 43 35.13 -9.32 -15.87
C PRO A 43 34.20 -10.10 -14.93
N ILE A 44 33.10 -10.63 -15.46
CA ILE A 44 32.17 -11.54 -14.75
C ILE A 44 32.26 -12.97 -15.28
N SER A 45 32.80 -13.14 -16.46
CA SER A 45 33.20 -14.45 -17.03
C SER A 45 34.38 -14.25 -17.99
N THR A 46 34.83 -15.33 -18.64
CA THR A 46 35.90 -15.27 -19.66
C THR A 46 35.52 -14.50 -20.90
N THR A 47 34.22 -14.32 -21.14
CA THR A 47 33.67 -13.68 -22.36
C THR A 47 32.77 -12.47 -22.09
N ILE A 48 32.46 -12.16 -20.83
CA ILE A 48 31.52 -11.12 -20.44
C ILE A 48 32.15 -10.24 -19.36
N LYS A 49 31.99 -8.94 -19.47
CA LYS A 49 32.36 -7.97 -18.42
C LYS A 49 31.23 -6.98 -18.13
N LEU A 50 31.19 -6.52 -16.91
CA LEU A 50 30.32 -5.46 -16.44
C LEU A 50 30.98 -4.11 -16.68
N ASN A 51 30.32 -3.23 -17.42
CA ASN A 51 30.69 -1.84 -17.61
C ASN A 51 29.66 -0.95 -16.95
N GLU A 52 30.12 0.03 -16.17
CA GLU A 52 29.26 1.01 -15.51
C GLU A 52 29.60 2.42 -16.00
N TYR A 53 28.55 3.20 -16.32
CA TYR A 53 28.65 4.58 -16.72
C TYR A 53 27.73 5.40 -15.80
N ILE A 54 28.31 6.29 -15.00
CA ILE A 54 27.58 7.05 -13.97
C ILE A 54 27.69 8.54 -14.29
N THR A 55 26.55 9.20 -14.36
CA THR A 55 26.48 10.66 -14.56
C THR A 55 25.28 11.24 -13.80
N THR A 56 25.28 12.55 -13.64
CA THR A 56 24.17 13.31 -13.05
C THR A 56 23.64 14.33 -14.03
N HIS A 57 22.33 14.59 -14.01
CA HIS A 57 21.68 15.60 -14.81
C HIS A 57 20.61 16.33 -14.01
N THR A 58 20.45 17.64 -14.26
CA THR A 58 19.43 18.45 -13.61
C THR A 58 18.41 18.89 -14.65
N TYR A 59 17.18 18.42 -14.50
CA TYR A 59 16.07 18.80 -15.37
C TYR A 59 15.51 20.18 -15.01
N GLY A 60 15.09 20.93 -16.02
CA GLY A 60 14.57 22.29 -15.83
C GLY A 60 13.19 22.38 -15.17
N GLY A 61 12.48 21.28 -14.96
CA GLY A 61 11.17 21.27 -14.32
C GLY A 61 10.44 19.93 -14.40
N PRO A 62 9.19 19.89 -13.94
CA PRO A 62 8.33 18.71 -14.08
C PRO A 62 8.15 18.34 -15.56
N GLY A 63 8.06 17.03 -15.82
CA GLY A 63 7.94 16.51 -17.17
C GLY A 63 8.14 15.01 -17.23
N SER A 64 8.10 14.48 -18.45
CA SER A 64 8.39 13.08 -18.73
C SER A 64 9.62 13.01 -19.63
N TYR A 65 10.62 12.31 -19.16
CA TYR A 65 11.93 12.28 -19.80
C TYR A 65 12.31 10.85 -20.18
N LYS A 66 12.79 10.68 -21.40
CA LYS A 66 13.26 9.39 -21.90
C LYS A 66 14.78 9.42 -21.95
N ILE A 67 15.41 8.83 -20.95
CA ILE A 67 16.85 8.71 -20.84
C ILE A 67 17.27 7.51 -21.68
N SER A 68 18.22 7.65 -22.58
CA SER A 68 18.61 6.57 -23.48
C SER A 68 20.11 6.50 -23.72
N MET A 69 20.56 5.31 -24.09
CA MET A 69 21.90 4.99 -24.49
C MET A 69 21.87 4.14 -25.76
N THR A 70 22.87 4.29 -26.63
CA THR A 70 22.96 3.53 -27.89
C THR A 70 24.38 3.05 -28.12
N ASP A 71 24.54 1.76 -28.50
CA ASP A 71 25.76 1.25 -29.11
C ASP A 71 25.52 1.03 -30.62
N PRO A 72 26.49 1.40 -31.51
CA PRO A 72 26.25 1.35 -32.95
C PRO A 72 25.92 -0.03 -33.52
N ASN A 73 26.32 -1.09 -32.89
CA ASN A 73 26.22 -2.44 -33.43
C ASN A 73 25.72 -3.45 -32.43
N ARG A 74 25.02 -4.47 -32.94
CA ARG A 74 24.77 -5.74 -32.24
C ARG A 74 25.70 -6.83 -32.76
N ASN A 75 25.72 -7.99 -32.13
CA ASN A 75 26.48 -9.13 -32.64
C ASN A 75 25.98 -9.55 -34.03
N ALA A 76 26.91 -10.05 -34.87
CA ALA A 76 26.56 -10.61 -36.16
C ALA A 76 25.88 -11.98 -36.02
N GLY A 77 24.89 -12.28 -36.87
CA GLY A 77 24.28 -13.60 -36.95
C GLY A 77 23.20 -13.89 -35.90
N VAL A 78 22.65 -12.88 -35.24
CA VAL A 78 21.50 -13.04 -34.35
C VAL A 78 20.31 -13.57 -35.13
N ILE A 79 19.77 -14.71 -34.72
CA ILE A 79 18.80 -15.51 -35.51
C ILE A 79 17.47 -14.77 -35.70
N ASN A 80 16.96 -14.15 -34.65
CA ASN A 80 15.64 -13.52 -34.65
C ASN A 80 15.68 -12.02 -34.99
N LEU A 81 16.82 -11.53 -35.50
CA LEU A 81 17.01 -10.12 -35.81
C LEU A 81 17.77 -9.97 -37.14
N PRO A 82 17.11 -9.51 -38.22
CA PRO A 82 17.72 -9.43 -39.54
C PRO A 82 18.83 -8.40 -39.56
N ASN A 83 19.95 -8.75 -40.26
CA ASN A 83 21.12 -7.88 -40.43
C ASN A 83 21.64 -7.30 -39.10
N SER A 84 21.69 -8.12 -38.06
CA SER A 84 21.94 -7.72 -36.68
C SER A 84 23.17 -6.86 -36.46
N VAL A 85 24.28 -7.12 -37.18
CA VAL A 85 25.53 -6.37 -37.09
C VAL A 85 25.39 -4.89 -37.47
N ASN A 86 24.39 -4.54 -38.28
CA ASN A 86 24.09 -3.17 -38.70
C ASN A 86 22.90 -2.56 -37.94
N GLN A 87 22.40 -3.27 -36.90
CA GLN A 87 21.35 -2.76 -36.04
C GLN A 87 21.96 -2.13 -34.79
N VAL A 88 21.49 -0.93 -34.47
CA VAL A 88 21.87 -0.23 -33.23
C VAL A 88 21.31 -0.98 -32.02
N PHE A 89 22.14 -1.20 -31.02
CA PHE A 89 21.68 -1.56 -29.69
C PHE A 89 21.15 -0.33 -28.99
N TYR A 90 19.96 -0.39 -28.44
CA TYR A 90 19.29 0.73 -27.80
C TYR A 90 18.63 0.29 -26.49
N ILE A 91 18.87 1.04 -25.43
CA ILE A 91 18.17 0.91 -24.15
C ILE A 91 17.64 2.26 -23.70
N GLU A 92 16.55 2.24 -22.93
CA GLU A 92 15.97 3.46 -22.39
C GLU A 92 15.40 3.25 -20.99
N SER A 93 15.38 4.33 -20.22
CA SER A 93 14.62 4.48 -18.99
C SER A 93 13.67 5.68 -19.15
N TYR A 94 12.45 5.53 -18.67
CA TYR A 94 11.45 6.59 -18.68
C TYR A 94 11.24 7.10 -17.25
N LEU A 95 11.39 8.40 -17.07
CA LEU A 95 11.28 9.07 -15.79
C LEU A 95 10.16 10.11 -15.84
N VAL A 96 9.26 10.07 -14.87
CA VAL A 96 8.24 11.11 -14.65
C VAL A 96 8.65 11.95 -13.45
N ILE A 97 8.96 13.23 -13.67
CA ILE A 97 9.19 14.22 -12.61
C ILE A 97 7.89 14.98 -12.39
N SER A 98 7.30 14.81 -11.22
CA SER A 98 6.02 15.43 -10.84
C SER A 98 6.08 15.98 -9.43
N THR A 99 5.52 17.17 -9.23
CA THR A 99 5.38 17.77 -7.91
C THR A 99 4.38 17.03 -7.00
N PHE A 100 3.54 16.18 -7.59
CA PHE A 100 2.49 15.44 -6.88
C PHE A 100 2.91 14.02 -6.48
N SER A 101 3.78 13.37 -7.25
CA SER A 101 4.21 11.98 -6.98
C SER A 101 5.47 11.89 -6.11
N GLY A 102 6.13 13.01 -5.82
CA GLY A 102 7.41 13.03 -5.11
C GLY A 102 8.58 12.50 -5.95
N PRO A 103 9.77 12.32 -5.35
CA PRO A 103 10.91 11.72 -6.02
C PRO A 103 10.63 10.27 -6.40
N ASN A 104 11.31 9.79 -7.44
CA ASN A 104 11.23 8.41 -7.90
C ASN A 104 12.61 7.85 -8.13
N SER A 105 12.87 6.63 -7.62
CA SER A 105 14.05 5.84 -7.91
C SER A 105 13.67 4.75 -8.91
N SER A 106 14.44 4.57 -9.97
CA SER A 106 14.19 3.46 -10.92
C SER A 106 14.42 2.09 -10.27
N PRO A 107 13.77 1.02 -10.74
CA PRO A 107 13.96 -0.33 -10.22
C PRO A 107 15.42 -0.76 -10.28
N ILE A 108 15.87 -1.44 -9.24
CA ILE A 108 17.19 -2.08 -9.20
C ILE A 108 17.07 -3.48 -9.78
N LEU A 109 17.94 -3.81 -10.73
CA LEU A 109 18.01 -5.11 -11.40
C LEU A 109 19.20 -5.89 -10.84
N SER A 110 18.91 -6.94 -10.06
CA SER A 110 19.95 -7.66 -9.28
C SER A 110 20.65 -8.77 -10.04
N PHE A 111 20.00 -9.35 -11.05
CA PHE A 111 20.59 -10.43 -11.85
C PHE A 111 20.98 -9.93 -13.25
N PRO A 112 22.27 -10.07 -13.63
CA PRO A 112 22.71 -9.71 -14.98
C PRO A 112 22.14 -10.68 -16.02
N PRO A 113 21.98 -10.25 -17.29
CA PRO A 113 21.42 -11.07 -18.37
C PRO A 113 22.48 -11.95 -19.01
N ILE A 114 23.00 -12.92 -18.28
CA ILE A 114 24.10 -13.81 -18.70
C ILE A 114 23.71 -15.28 -18.74
N ASP A 115 22.42 -15.58 -18.51
CA ASP A 115 21.90 -16.94 -18.53
C ASP A 115 21.92 -17.48 -19.96
N LYS A 116 22.16 -18.78 -20.09
CA LYS A 116 22.26 -19.48 -21.39
C LYS A 116 21.03 -20.36 -21.60
N GLY A 117 20.74 -20.66 -22.87
CA GLY A 117 19.70 -21.57 -23.28
C GLY A 117 20.24 -22.86 -23.88
N CYS A 118 19.44 -23.91 -23.87
CA CYS A 118 19.72 -25.18 -24.53
C CYS A 118 18.54 -25.58 -25.42
N VAL A 119 18.84 -26.06 -26.64
CA VAL A 119 17.84 -26.58 -27.57
C VAL A 119 17.01 -27.66 -26.91
N GLY A 120 15.68 -27.54 -26.98
CA GLY A 120 14.74 -28.50 -26.41
C GLY A 120 14.41 -28.31 -24.92
N HIS A 121 15.17 -27.51 -24.16
CA HIS A 121 14.96 -27.23 -22.74
C HIS A 121 14.39 -25.83 -22.51
N CYS A 122 13.96 -25.50 -21.30
CA CYS A 122 13.46 -24.15 -21.02
C CYS A 122 14.64 -23.21 -20.68
N PHE A 123 14.69 -22.08 -21.35
CA PHE A 123 15.50 -20.93 -20.93
C PHE A 123 14.69 -20.09 -19.95
N TYR A 124 15.29 -19.73 -18.84
CA TYR A 124 14.74 -18.78 -17.87
C TYR A 124 15.68 -17.62 -17.63
N HIS A 125 15.11 -16.44 -17.45
CA HIS A 125 15.79 -15.26 -16.93
C HIS A 125 14.85 -14.45 -16.06
N ASN A 126 15.35 -13.93 -14.95
CA ASN A 126 14.62 -12.99 -14.10
C ASN A 126 15.58 -11.88 -13.69
N PRO A 127 15.26 -10.60 -13.92
CA PRO A 127 16.14 -9.49 -13.53
C PRO A 127 16.30 -9.35 -12.01
N GLY A 128 15.46 -10.00 -11.19
CA GLY A 128 15.43 -9.83 -9.74
C GLY A 128 15.14 -8.37 -9.39
N ALA A 129 14.20 -7.76 -10.11
CA ALA A 129 13.91 -6.34 -9.95
C ALA A 129 13.16 -6.06 -8.65
N TYR A 130 13.51 -4.95 -8.01
CA TYR A 130 12.79 -4.40 -6.87
C TYR A 130 12.88 -2.87 -6.87
N ASP A 131 11.91 -2.23 -6.24
CA ASP A 131 11.83 -0.79 -6.13
C ASP A 131 12.07 -0.34 -4.69
N LEU A 132 12.93 0.70 -4.51
CA LEU A 132 13.29 1.23 -3.19
C LEU A 132 12.18 2.11 -2.61
N ASP A 133 11.46 2.83 -3.45
CA ASP A 133 10.36 3.71 -3.03
C ASP A 133 9.09 2.91 -2.71
N GLY A 134 9.06 1.63 -3.09
CA GLY A 134 7.94 0.73 -2.86
C GLY A 134 6.89 0.79 -3.96
N ASP A 135 7.25 1.24 -5.16
CA ASP A 135 6.38 1.19 -6.30
C ASP A 135 6.12 -0.24 -6.77
N SER A 136 4.94 -0.49 -7.28
CA SER A 136 4.58 -1.80 -7.81
C SER A 136 5.21 -2.00 -9.18
N LEU A 137 5.84 -3.15 -9.40
CA LEU A 137 6.46 -3.49 -10.68
C LEU A 137 5.55 -4.38 -11.52
N SER A 138 5.54 -4.16 -12.83
CA SER A 138 4.95 -5.07 -13.80
C SER A 138 5.84 -5.24 -15.01
N TYR A 139 5.71 -6.40 -15.69
CA TYR A 139 6.60 -6.80 -16.76
C TYR A 139 5.82 -7.14 -18.01
N GLU A 140 6.33 -6.71 -19.17
CA GLU A 140 5.75 -7.06 -20.47
C GLU A 140 6.83 -7.25 -21.53
N LEU A 141 6.60 -8.18 -22.46
CA LEU A 141 7.47 -8.37 -23.62
C LEU A 141 7.37 -7.17 -24.56
N THR A 142 8.49 -6.84 -25.21
CA THR A 142 8.53 -5.83 -26.27
C THR A 142 9.52 -6.25 -27.35
N ASP A 143 9.41 -5.63 -28.53
CA ASP A 143 10.39 -5.79 -29.58
C ASP A 143 11.72 -5.13 -29.17
N CYS A 144 12.85 -5.70 -29.65
CA CYS A 144 14.15 -5.04 -29.57
C CYS A 144 14.10 -3.72 -30.34
N ARG A 145 14.72 -2.70 -29.77
CA ARG A 145 14.72 -1.35 -30.35
C ARG A 145 16.06 -0.99 -30.96
N GLY A 146 15.99 -0.21 -32.01
CA GLY A 146 17.14 0.33 -32.73
C GLY A 146 17.21 1.86 -32.64
N THR A 147 17.73 2.50 -33.65
CA THR A 147 17.93 3.95 -33.74
C THR A 147 16.66 4.72 -33.33
N GLY A 148 16.82 5.66 -32.40
CA GLY A 148 15.71 6.49 -31.90
C GLY A 148 14.66 5.77 -31.06
N GLY A 149 14.93 4.55 -30.61
CA GLY A 149 14.00 3.77 -29.78
C GLY A 149 12.84 3.15 -30.58
N ILE A 150 12.98 3.06 -31.90
CA ILE A 150 11.96 2.46 -32.78
C ILE A 150 12.15 0.94 -32.81
N PRO A 151 11.08 0.12 -32.79
CA PRO A 151 11.18 -1.32 -32.98
C PRO A 151 11.94 -1.66 -34.28
N ILE A 152 12.84 -2.63 -34.21
CA ILE A 152 13.66 -3.04 -35.36
C ILE A 152 12.77 -3.78 -36.38
N ALA A 153 12.72 -3.28 -37.60
CA ALA A 153 11.92 -3.90 -38.66
C ALA A 153 12.37 -5.35 -38.95
N GLY A 154 11.42 -6.27 -38.97
CA GLY A 154 11.68 -7.68 -39.17
C GLY A 154 12.19 -8.44 -37.94
N TYR A 155 12.29 -7.80 -36.78
CA TYR A 155 12.46 -8.50 -35.50
C TYR A 155 11.28 -9.47 -35.28
N SER A 156 11.57 -10.64 -34.75
CA SER A 156 10.55 -11.59 -34.32
C SER A 156 10.87 -12.16 -32.94
N TYR A 157 9.85 -12.49 -32.18
CA TYR A 157 10.06 -13.27 -30.97
C TYR A 157 10.68 -14.63 -31.31
N PRO A 158 11.51 -15.19 -30.41
CA PRO A 158 12.19 -16.45 -30.70
C PRO A 158 11.18 -17.59 -30.90
N ALA A 159 11.45 -18.44 -31.91
CA ALA A 159 10.59 -19.57 -32.24
C ALA A 159 10.65 -20.63 -31.13
N THR A 160 9.48 -21.26 -30.89
CA THR A 160 9.33 -22.39 -29.96
C THR A 160 9.00 -23.66 -30.74
N GLY A 161 9.42 -24.81 -30.24
CA GLY A 161 9.00 -26.11 -30.75
C GLY A 161 7.56 -26.48 -30.39
N GLY A 162 7.11 -27.62 -30.86
CA GLY A 162 5.77 -28.10 -30.56
C GLY A 162 5.50 -28.20 -29.05
N GLY A 163 4.50 -27.43 -28.57
CA GLY A 163 4.18 -27.32 -27.15
C GLY A 163 5.05 -26.34 -26.35
N GLY A 164 6.06 -25.70 -26.95
CA GLY A 164 6.87 -24.68 -26.30
C GLY A 164 6.15 -23.34 -26.14
N THR A 165 6.66 -22.52 -25.22
CA THR A 165 6.10 -21.19 -24.89
C THR A 165 7.20 -20.13 -24.85
N TYR A 166 6.82 -18.88 -25.19
CA TYR A 166 7.65 -17.70 -24.95
C TYR A 166 6.79 -16.64 -24.26
N ASN A 167 7.07 -16.37 -23.00
CA ASN A 167 6.32 -15.42 -22.21
C ASN A 167 7.15 -14.80 -21.08
N ILE A 168 6.62 -13.72 -20.50
CA ILE A 168 7.12 -13.15 -19.24
C ILE A 168 5.98 -13.14 -18.22
N ASN A 169 6.26 -13.56 -17.01
CA ASN A 169 5.30 -13.43 -15.92
C ASN A 169 5.20 -11.95 -15.53
N SER A 170 4.00 -11.37 -15.70
CA SER A 170 3.77 -9.94 -15.51
C SER A 170 3.94 -9.44 -14.07
N ILE A 171 4.02 -10.36 -13.09
CA ILE A 171 4.16 -10.04 -11.66
C ILE A 171 5.58 -10.36 -11.16
N SER A 172 6.10 -11.55 -11.44
CA SER A 172 7.41 -11.99 -10.95
C SER A 172 8.59 -11.55 -11.83
N GLY A 173 8.32 -11.18 -13.09
CA GLY A 173 9.34 -10.81 -14.06
C GLY A 173 10.14 -12.00 -14.63
N THR A 174 9.76 -13.23 -14.35
CA THR A 174 10.42 -14.39 -14.93
C THR A 174 10.06 -14.50 -16.41
N LEU A 175 11.06 -14.28 -17.27
CA LEU A 175 11.03 -14.56 -18.69
C LEU A 175 11.27 -16.07 -18.88
N SER A 176 10.40 -16.72 -19.64
CA SER A 176 10.52 -18.13 -19.99
C SER A 176 10.41 -18.34 -21.49
N TRP A 177 11.35 -19.09 -22.05
CA TRP A 177 11.33 -19.53 -23.41
C TRP A 177 11.63 -21.03 -23.45
N CYS A 178 10.58 -21.82 -23.63
CA CYS A 178 10.67 -23.27 -23.60
C CYS A 178 10.74 -23.85 -25.00
N VAL A 179 11.56 -24.89 -25.17
CA VAL A 179 11.78 -25.64 -26.40
C VAL A 179 12.33 -24.78 -27.55
N PRO A 180 13.44 -24.01 -27.34
CA PRO A 180 14.17 -23.41 -28.45
C PRO A 180 14.57 -24.50 -29.48
N GLN A 181 14.46 -24.17 -30.79
CA GLN A 181 14.63 -25.15 -31.85
C GLN A 181 16.02 -25.15 -32.47
N LEU A 182 16.68 -24.01 -32.48
CA LEU A 182 17.97 -23.82 -33.14
C LEU A 182 18.98 -23.23 -32.18
N GLN A 183 20.18 -23.75 -32.23
CA GLN A 183 21.35 -23.15 -31.54
C GLN A 183 21.72 -21.83 -32.21
N GLY A 184 22.20 -20.87 -31.42
CA GLY A 184 22.70 -19.58 -31.88
C GLY A 184 22.39 -18.46 -30.92
N GLU A 185 22.65 -17.22 -31.37
CA GLU A 185 22.40 -16.02 -30.60
C GLU A 185 21.02 -15.45 -30.89
N TYR A 186 20.31 -15.05 -29.85
CA TYR A 186 18.98 -14.41 -29.93
C TYR A 186 18.97 -13.12 -29.14
N ASN A 187 18.29 -12.10 -29.63
CA ASN A 187 18.00 -10.89 -28.86
C ASN A 187 16.56 -10.90 -28.35
N LEU A 188 16.41 -10.57 -27.08
CA LEU A 188 15.13 -10.53 -26.37
C LEU A 188 15.00 -9.17 -25.67
N ALA A 189 13.78 -8.64 -25.57
CA ALA A 189 13.55 -7.42 -24.85
C ALA A 189 12.24 -7.46 -24.05
N PHE A 190 12.23 -6.79 -22.92
CA PHE A 190 11.04 -6.57 -22.10
C PHE A 190 11.13 -5.25 -21.34
N ILE A 191 9.97 -4.76 -20.90
CA ILE A 191 9.84 -3.51 -20.13
C ILE A 191 9.46 -3.86 -18.70
N ILE A 192 10.09 -3.18 -17.74
CA ILE A 192 9.77 -3.20 -16.33
C ILE A 192 9.14 -1.84 -16.01
N LYS A 193 7.84 -1.82 -15.73
CA LYS A 193 7.06 -0.62 -15.43
C LYS A 193 6.90 -0.41 -13.93
N GLU A 194 6.99 0.83 -13.50
CA GLU A 194 6.80 1.29 -12.13
C GLU A 194 5.45 1.97 -11.98
N TRP A 195 4.69 1.56 -10.97
CA TRP A 195 3.35 2.04 -10.71
C TRP A 195 3.22 2.54 -9.29
N ARG A 196 2.93 3.82 -9.12
CA ARG A 196 2.65 4.43 -7.83
C ARG A 196 1.17 4.64 -7.65
N LYS A 197 0.66 4.23 -6.48
CA LYS A 197 -0.74 4.44 -6.13
C LYS A 197 -0.92 5.87 -5.64
N ASN A 198 -1.82 6.64 -6.28
CA ASN A 198 -2.18 7.99 -5.86
C ASN A 198 -3.14 7.99 -4.65
N ALA A 199 -3.48 9.19 -4.15
CA ALA A 199 -4.41 9.37 -3.03
C ALA A 199 -5.82 8.83 -3.32
N ASP A 200 -6.26 8.83 -4.57
CA ASP A 200 -7.57 8.33 -5.01
C ASP A 200 -7.60 6.80 -5.15
N GLY A 201 -6.46 6.16 -4.96
CA GLY A 201 -6.32 4.71 -5.05
C GLY A 201 -6.03 4.17 -6.44
N GLU A 202 -5.82 5.03 -7.45
CA GLU A 202 -5.45 4.64 -8.80
C GLU A 202 -3.93 4.47 -8.94
N TYR A 203 -3.51 3.50 -9.76
CA TYR A 203 -2.10 3.33 -10.13
C TYR A 203 -1.73 4.22 -11.31
N LYS A 204 -0.67 5.01 -11.14
CA LYS A 204 -0.09 5.86 -12.19
C LYS A 204 1.31 5.37 -12.52
N LEU A 205 1.62 5.33 -13.82
CA LEU A 205 2.96 5.04 -14.30
C LEU A 205 3.89 6.18 -13.89
N VAL A 206 4.94 5.88 -13.14
CA VAL A 206 5.96 6.86 -12.70
C VAL A 206 7.31 6.66 -13.40
N GLY A 207 7.55 5.47 -13.92
CA GLY A 207 8.76 5.16 -14.67
C GLY A 207 8.68 3.81 -15.38
N TYR A 208 9.67 3.53 -16.23
CA TYR A 208 9.96 2.18 -16.70
C TYR A 208 11.42 2.05 -17.15
N ILE A 209 11.90 0.82 -17.20
CA ILE A 209 13.20 0.44 -17.78
C ILE A 209 12.96 -0.55 -18.92
N LEU A 210 13.61 -0.30 -20.08
CA LEU A 210 13.73 -1.26 -21.15
C LEU A 210 14.96 -2.14 -20.91
N ARG A 211 14.76 -3.44 -20.74
CA ARG A 211 15.80 -4.45 -20.70
C ARG A 211 15.92 -5.11 -22.06
N ASP A 212 17.08 -4.98 -22.70
CA ASP A 212 17.44 -5.69 -23.93
C ASP A 212 18.61 -6.63 -23.61
N LEU A 213 18.51 -7.88 -24.00
CA LEU A 213 19.49 -8.91 -23.68
C LEU A 213 19.75 -9.85 -24.85
N GLN A 214 20.96 -10.38 -24.91
CA GLN A 214 21.33 -11.46 -25.80
C GLN A 214 21.36 -12.78 -25.06
N VAL A 215 20.85 -13.82 -25.68
CA VAL A 215 20.84 -15.18 -25.17
C VAL A 215 21.58 -16.10 -26.13
N ASP A 216 22.58 -16.82 -25.63
CA ASP A 216 23.27 -17.86 -26.36
C ASP A 216 22.56 -19.19 -26.11
N VAL A 217 22.05 -19.80 -27.16
CA VAL A 217 21.41 -21.12 -27.12
C VAL A 217 22.37 -22.16 -27.76
N GLY A 218 22.77 -23.13 -26.99
CA GLY A 218 23.58 -24.23 -27.46
C GLY A 218 22.81 -25.55 -27.50
N THR A 219 23.54 -26.65 -27.76
CA THR A 219 23.01 -28.01 -27.61
C THR A 219 23.61 -28.65 -26.35
N CYS A 220 22.76 -29.26 -25.54
CA CYS A 220 23.16 -29.97 -24.31
C CYS A 220 22.24 -31.19 -24.08
N LEU A 221 22.60 -31.99 -23.11
CA LEU A 221 21.77 -33.06 -22.55
C LEU A 221 21.35 -32.78 -21.11
N ASN A 222 21.57 -31.54 -20.66
CA ASN A 222 21.33 -31.04 -19.32
C ASN A 222 19.87 -30.59 -19.13
N ASP A 223 19.27 -31.00 -18.02
CA ASP A 223 17.96 -30.52 -17.58
C ASP A 223 18.07 -29.33 -16.59
N ASN A 224 17.07 -28.48 -16.54
CA ASN A 224 17.09 -27.35 -15.60
C ASN A 224 17.01 -27.83 -14.14
N PRO A 225 17.77 -27.20 -13.21
CA PRO A 225 17.49 -27.34 -11.80
C PRO A 225 16.08 -26.87 -11.45
N VAL A 226 15.49 -27.40 -10.38
CA VAL A 226 14.13 -27.13 -9.97
C VAL A 226 14.08 -26.61 -8.54
N ILE A 227 13.70 -25.36 -8.34
CA ILE A 227 13.45 -24.78 -7.02
C ILE A 227 12.04 -25.15 -6.56
N GLN A 228 11.91 -25.69 -5.35
CA GLN A 228 10.60 -25.99 -4.77
C GLN A 228 9.80 -24.70 -4.55
N PRO A 229 8.46 -24.74 -4.66
CA PRO A 229 7.61 -23.56 -4.42
C PRO A 229 7.84 -22.95 -3.04
N ILE A 230 7.93 -21.62 -2.98
CA ILE A 230 8.12 -20.85 -1.76
C ILE A 230 6.89 -19.96 -1.58
N SER A 231 6.22 -20.08 -0.44
CA SER A 231 5.03 -19.28 -0.14
C SER A 231 5.38 -17.84 0.26
N ASP A 232 4.54 -16.91 -0.12
CA ASP A 232 4.57 -15.54 0.38
C ASP A 232 4.44 -15.52 1.91
N THR A 233 4.93 -14.46 2.54
CA THR A 233 4.97 -14.32 3.99
C THR A 233 4.56 -12.93 4.40
N CYS A 234 3.80 -12.86 5.48
CA CYS A 234 3.43 -11.61 6.11
C CYS A 234 3.79 -11.66 7.60
N VAL A 235 4.43 -10.60 8.09
CA VAL A 235 4.90 -10.53 9.47
C VAL A 235 4.70 -9.15 10.06
N LEU A 236 4.54 -9.09 11.37
CA LEU A 236 4.67 -7.83 12.11
C LEU A 236 6.12 -7.32 12.06
N ALA A 237 6.29 -6.03 11.94
CA ALA A 237 7.58 -5.38 12.12
C ALA A 237 8.19 -5.76 13.48
N GLY A 238 9.47 -6.12 13.48
CA GLY A 238 10.17 -6.67 14.64
C GLY A 238 10.23 -8.20 14.67
N THR A 239 9.65 -8.89 13.68
CA THR A 239 9.71 -10.35 13.57
C THR A 239 10.99 -10.79 12.83
N VAL A 240 11.58 -11.88 13.29
CA VAL A 240 12.68 -12.58 12.59
C VAL A 240 12.04 -13.58 11.61
N ILE A 241 12.38 -13.46 10.34
CA ILE A 241 11.96 -14.38 9.29
C ILE A 241 13.09 -15.37 9.04
N SER A 242 12.76 -16.66 8.93
CA SER A 242 13.67 -17.70 8.46
C SER A 242 12.91 -18.62 7.49
N LYS A 243 13.42 -18.74 6.25
CA LYS A 243 12.82 -19.62 5.22
C LYS A 243 13.90 -20.53 4.65
N THR A 244 13.58 -21.82 4.57
CA THR A 244 14.41 -22.80 3.88
C THR A 244 13.98 -22.88 2.43
N VAL A 245 14.94 -22.68 1.54
CA VAL A 245 14.81 -22.85 0.09
C VAL A 245 15.44 -24.20 -0.26
N ARG A 246 14.79 -25.00 -1.09
CA ARG A 246 15.30 -26.27 -1.57
C ARG A 246 15.27 -26.33 -3.08
N ALA A 247 16.35 -26.81 -3.68
CA ALA A 247 16.42 -27.10 -5.11
C ALA A 247 16.92 -28.53 -5.36
N THR A 248 16.46 -29.10 -6.46
CA THR A 248 16.88 -30.41 -6.97
C THR A 248 17.29 -30.26 -8.42
N ASP A 249 18.12 -31.17 -8.86
CA ASP A 249 18.54 -31.28 -10.25
C ASP A 249 18.26 -32.69 -10.76
N PRO A 250 17.61 -32.85 -11.94
CA PRO A 250 17.26 -34.16 -12.49
C PRO A 250 18.48 -35.00 -12.85
N ASP A 251 19.55 -34.36 -13.31
CA ASP A 251 20.81 -35.04 -13.72
C ASP A 251 21.74 -35.30 -12.54
N GLY A 252 21.42 -34.69 -11.38
CA GLY A 252 22.20 -34.83 -10.16
C GLY A 252 23.39 -33.87 -10.09
N ASP A 253 23.38 -32.81 -10.87
CA ASP A 253 24.44 -31.82 -10.91
C ASP A 253 24.59 -31.03 -9.61
N VAL A 254 25.74 -30.39 -9.46
CA VAL A 254 26.00 -29.47 -8.35
C VAL A 254 25.20 -28.18 -8.59
N ILE A 255 24.36 -27.85 -7.64
CA ILE A 255 23.53 -26.64 -7.67
C ILE A 255 24.18 -25.55 -6.83
N THR A 256 24.19 -24.32 -7.35
CA THR A 256 24.47 -23.10 -6.60
C THR A 256 23.16 -22.28 -6.46
N LEU A 257 22.80 -21.98 -5.20
CA LEU A 257 21.66 -21.11 -4.89
C LEU A 257 22.14 -19.70 -4.57
N SER A 258 21.42 -18.71 -5.07
CA SER A 258 21.58 -17.30 -4.69
C SER A 258 20.23 -16.63 -4.52
N ALA A 259 20.20 -15.53 -3.76
CA ALA A 259 18.98 -14.74 -3.51
C ALA A 259 19.27 -13.26 -3.62
N ASN A 260 18.34 -12.52 -4.21
CA ASN A 260 18.36 -11.06 -4.30
C ASN A 260 16.93 -10.49 -4.21
N GLY A 261 16.81 -9.18 -4.04
CA GLY A 261 15.54 -8.51 -4.01
C GLY A 261 15.46 -7.43 -2.93
N GLY A 262 14.26 -6.91 -2.69
CA GLY A 262 14.03 -5.78 -1.79
C GLY A 262 14.70 -5.89 -0.42
N PRO A 263 14.58 -7.00 0.33
CA PRO A 263 15.16 -7.11 1.67
C PRO A 263 16.68 -7.00 1.74
N PHE A 264 17.39 -7.19 0.63
CA PHE A 264 18.86 -7.07 0.58
C PHE A 264 19.35 -5.64 0.32
N GLY A 265 18.46 -4.75 -0.16
CA GLY A 265 18.78 -3.36 -0.49
C GLY A 265 18.16 -2.30 0.42
N VAL A 266 17.38 -2.70 1.45
CA VAL A 266 16.72 -1.76 2.37
C VAL A 266 17.65 -1.21 3.44
N THR A 267 17.12 -0.27 4.23
CA THR A 267 17.77 0.20 5.47
C THR A 267 18.04 -0.99 6.41
N ALA A 268 19.22 -1.00 7.02
CA ALA A 268 19.62 -2.08 7.95
C ALA A 268 18.59 -2.27 9.10
N PRO A 269 18.42 -3.52 9.53
CA PRO A 269 19.13 -4.73 9.12
C PRO A 269 18.64 -5.31 7.79
N ILE A 270 19.57 -5.58 6.88
CA ILE A 270 19.29 -6.23 5.60
C ILE A 270 19.12 -7.75 5.76
N ALA A 271 18.48 -8.38 4.76
CA ALA A 271 18.39 -9.83 4.70
C ALA A 271 19.74 -10.49 4.39
N THR A 272 19.85 -11.76 4.76
CA THR A 272 20.97 -12.65 4.41
C THR A 272 20.44 -13.91 3.76
N PHE A 273 21.25 -14.50 2.90
CA PHE A 273 21.00 -15.81 2.31
C PHE A 273 22.26 -16.65 2.41
N ALA A 274 22.15 -17.77 3.10
CA ALA A 274 23.26 -18.69 3.30
C ALA A 274 22.98 -20.00 2.56
N SER A 275 23.86 -20.35 1.62
CA SER A 275 23.85 -21.62 0.90
C SER A 275 25.28 -21.97 0.50
N SER A 276 25.57 -23.25 0.37
CA SER A 276 26.81 -23.74 -0.22
C SER A 276 26.48 -24.55 -1.47
N PRO A 277 27.27 -24.44 -2.54
CA PRO A 277 27.14 -25.33 -3.69
C PRO A 277 27.23 -26.79 -3.26
N GLY A 278 26.40 -27.65 -3.84
CA GLY A 278 26.34 -29.04 -3.47
C GLY A 278 25.61 -29.91 -4.47
N ILE A 279 25.81 -31.24 -4.38
CA ILE A 279 25.07 -32.22 -5.18
C ILE A 279 23.58 -32.16 -4.77
N SER A 280 22.70 -32.30 -5.77
CA SER A 280 21.25 -32.37 -5.58
C SER A 280 20.84 -33.40 -4.51
N PRO A 281 19.95 -33.08 -3.55
CA PRO A 281 19.27 -31.79 -3.32
C PRO A 281 20.09 -30.78 -2.50
N VAL A 282 19.99 -29.50 -2.83
CA VAL A 282 20.64 -28.39 -2.11
C VAL A 282 19.64 -27.55 -1.35
N THR A 283 20.06 -27.04 -0.20
CA THR A 283 19.27 -26.12 0.62
C THR A 283 19.99 -24.81 0.85
N GLY A 284 19.20 -23.72 0.87
CA GLY A 284 19.64 -22.40 1.30
C GLY A 284 18.73 -21.87 2.40
N ILE A 285 19.24 -20.98 3.25
CA ILE A 285 18.47 -20.36 4.33
C ILE A 285 18.44 -18.86 4.11
N PHE A 286 17.24 -18.34 3.85
CA PHE A 286 16.94 -16.92 3.87
C PHE A 286 16.62 -16.48 5.29
N GLN A 287 17.25 -15.39 5.77
CA GLN A 287 16.96 -14.80 7.08
C GLN A 287 16.83 -13.28 6.96
N TRP A 288 15.85 -12.71 7.65
CA TRP A 288 15.65 -11.27 7.74
C TRP A 288 15.07 -10.87 9.07
N ASN A 289 15.75 -9.96 9.78
CA ASN A 289 15.27 -9.34 11.00
C ASN A 289 14.51 -8.07 10.62
N THR A 290 13.18 -8.13 10.60
CA THR A 290 12.39 -6.95 10.25
C THR A 290 12.36 -5.94 11.39
N VAL A 291 12.26 -4.66 11.05
CA VAL A 291 12.13 -3.54 12.00
C VAL A 291 11.05 -2.57 11.52
N CYS A 292 10.70 -1.60 12.35
CA CYS A 292 9.68 -0.59 12.00
C CYS A 292 9.99 0.17 10.69
N ALA A 293 11.25 0.40 10.37
CA ALA A 293 11.65 1.06 9.12
C ALA A 293 11.29 0.27 7.85
N HIS A 294 10.97 -1.02 8.00
CA HIS A 294 10.57 -1.88 6.88
C HIS A 294 9.06 -1.91 6.62
N ILE A 295 8.27 -1.17 7.41
CA ILE A 295 6.83 -1.04 7.17
C ILE A 295 6.61 -0.27 5.88
N ARG A 296 5.88 -0.88 4.92
CA ARG A 296 5.44 -0.23 3.69
C ARG A 296 4.25 -0.94 3.07
N LYS A 297 3.53 -0.23 2.19
CA LYS A 297 2.35 -0.75 1.48
C LYS A 297 2.70 -1.89 0.54
N ALA A 298 3.73 -1.70 -0.27
CA ALA A 298 4.17 -2.71 -1.23
C ALA A 298 4.95 -3.84 -0.55
N PRO A 299 4.73 -5.10 -0.93
CA PRO A 299 5.54 -6.20 -0.45
C PRO A 299 6.98 -6.10 -0.94
N TYR A 300 7.88 -6.83 -0.29
CA TYR A 300 9.27 -6.99 -0.68
C TYR A 300 9.43 -8.25 -1.52
N PRO A 301 9.72 -8.17 -2.81
CA PRO A 301 10.03 -9.36 -3.61
C PRO A 301 11.40 -9.90 -3.25
N VAL A 302 11.50 -11.22 -3.17
CA VAL A 302 12.74 -11.99 -3.04
C VAL A 302 12.80 -12.99 -4.17
N THR A 303 13.79 -12.89 -5.03
CA THR A 303 14.01 -13.80 -6.15
C THR A 303 15.18 -14.73 -5.82
N ILE A 304 14.90 -16.02 -5.86
CA ILE A 304 15.88 -17.09 -5.73
C ILE A 304 16.28 -17.54 -7.13
N LYS A 305 17.58 -17.71 -7.35
CA LYS A 305 18.17 -18.33 -8.55
C LYS A 305 18.87 -19.62 -8.16
N ALA A 306 18.56 -20.69 -8.84
CA ALA A 306 19.36 -21.92 -8.87
C ALA A 306 20.10 -21.97 -10.20
N ILE A 307 21.36 -22.34 -10.18
CA ILE A 307 22.18 -22.64 -11.37
C ILE A 307 22.89 -23.97 -11.16
N ASP A 308 22.81 -24.85 -12.14
CA ASP A 308 23.57 -26.07 -12.15
C ASP A 308 25.03 -25.85 -12.64
N SER A 309 25.85 -26.88 -12.57
CA SER A 309 27.26 -26.84 -12.95
C SER A 309 27.59 -27.75 -14.13
N ASP A 310 26.60 -28.05 -14.99
CA ASP A 310 26.88 -28.86 -16.19
C ASP A 310 28.01 -28.24 -17.02
N PRO A 311 29.01 -29.03 -17.40
CA PRO A 311 30.20 -28.52 -18.10
C PRO A 311 29.90 -28.05 -19.53
N SER A 312 28.81 -28.47 -20.14
CA SER A 312 28.40 -28.03 -21.48
C SER A 312 27.70 -26.67 -21.43
N ILE A 313 26.57 -26.63 -20.74
CA ILE A 313 25.74 -25.39 -20.59
C ILE A 313 25.05 -25.46 -19.24
N SER A 314 25.44 -24.63 -18.31
CA SER A 314 24.72 -24.45 -17.05
C SER A 314 23.37 -23.82 -17.29
N LEU A 315 22.31 -24.45 -16.78
CA LEU A 315 20.94 -23.99 -16.85
C LEU A 315 20.47 -23.41 -15.51
N VAL A 316 19.33 -22.74 -15.52
CA VAL A 316 18.85 -22.01 -14.34
C VAL A 316 17.35 -22.24 -14.09
N ASP A 317 16.92 -22.08 -12.84
CA ASP A 317 15.52 -21.85 -12.46
C ASP A 317 15.42 -20.64 -11.54
N PHE A 318 14.27 -19.95 -11.59
CA PHE A 318 13.97 -18.80 -10.74
C PHE A 318 12.62 -18.97 -10.03
N LYS A 319 12.59 -18.63 -8.75
CA LYS A 319 11.33 -18.50 -7.99
C LYS A 319 11.35 -17.21 -7.21
N THR A 320 10.23 -16.48 -7.27
CA THR A 320 10.03 -15.25 -6.51
C THR A 320 8.93 -15.47 -5.48
N PHE A 321 9.15 -14.99 -4.26
CA PHE A 321 8.14 -14.88 -3.20
C PHE A 321 8.17 -13.49 -2.60
N ASN A 322 7.05 -13.09 -1.98
CA ASN A 322 6.86 -11.76 -1.42
C ASN A 322 6.82 -11.78 0.10
N ILE A 323 7.37 -10.74 0.71
CA ILE A 323 7.32 -10.50 2.16
C ILE A 323 6.58 -9.20 2.41
N THR A 324 5.48 -9.26 3.15
CA THR A 324 4.76 -8.07 3.62
C THR A 324 5.11 -7.81 5.08
N VAL A 325 5.60 -6.61 5.39
CA VAL A 325 5.92 -6.19 6.75
C VAL A 325 4.84 -5.23 7.23
N VAL A 326 4.02 -5.70 8.17
CA VAL A 326 2.84 -5.00 8.67
C VAL A 326 3.17 -4.22 9.93
N ALA A 327 2.53 -3.06 10.09
CA ALA A 327 2.65 -2.24 11.29
C ALA A 327 1.84 -2.83 12.46
N PRO A 328 2.37 -2.78 13.70
CA PRO A 328 1.61 -3.11 14.89
C PRO A 328 0.43 -2.15 15.08
N PRO A 329 -0.67 -2.61 15.72
CA PRO A 329 -1.86 -1.80 15.93
C PRO A 329 -1.65 -0.68 16.94
N PRO A 330 -2.46 0.40 16.90
CA PRO A 330 -2.69 1.26 18.04
C PRO A 330 -3.19 0.43 19.24
N THR A 331 -2.80 0.81 20.45
CA THR A 331 -3.08 0.02 21.65
C THR A 331 -3.95 0.76 22.66
N SER A 332 -4.52 0.03 23.63
CA SER A 332 -5.28 0.61 24.74
C SER A 332 -6.43 1.51 24.28
N LEU A 333 -7.10 1.13 23.19
CA LEU A 333 -8.30 1.87 22.77
C LEU A 333 -9.34 1.83 23.89
N THR A 334 -9.88 2.99 24.22
CA THR A 334 -10.97 3.20 25.17
C THR A 334 -12.06 4.04 24.53
N ALA A 335 -13.30 3.80 24.94
CA ALA A 335 -14.49 4.55 24.50
C ALA A 335 -15.27 5.02 25.72
N THR A 336 -15.54 6.31 25.82
CA THR A 336 -16.26 6.91 26.94
C THR A 336 -17.49 7.65 26.41
N PRO A 337 -18.70 7.32 26.87
CA PRO A 337 -19.90 8.06 26.55
C PRO A 337 -19.79 9.53 27.00
N LEU A 338 -20.27 10.45 26.16
CA LEU A 338 -20.30 11.87 26.42
C LEU A 338 -21.64 12.44 25.91
N GLY A 339 -22.71 12.27 26.65
CA GLY A 339 -24.06 12.59 26.24
C GLY A 339 -24.51 11.75 25.05
N THR A 340 -24.73 12.37 23.89
CA THR A 340 -25.03 11.70 22.61
C THR A 340 -23.80 11.43 21.76
N PHE A 341 -22.60 11.64 22.29
CA PHE A 341 -21.32 11.44 21.61
C PHE A 341 -20.50 10.37 22.33
N ILE A 342 -19.47 9.87 21.67
CA ILE A 342 -18.51 8.94 22.28
C ILE A 342 -17.10 9.48 22.05
N LYS A 343 -16.37 9.68 23.15
CA LYS A 343 -14.95 10.05 23.14
C LYS A 343 -14.10 8.82 23.10
N LEU A 344 -13.23 8.74 22.11
CA LEU A 344 -12.27 7.68 21.89
C LEU A 344 -10.87 8.16 22.25
N ARG A 345 -10.07 7.29 22.84
CA ARG A 345 -8.67 7.52 23.16
C ARG A 345 -7.89 6.23 22.99
N TRP A 346 -6.66 6.34 22.47
CA TRP A 346 -5.76 5.21 22.25
C TRP A 346 -4.30 5.60 22.50
N ASN A 347 -3.43 4.61 22.56
CA ASN A 347 -1.99 4.81 22.59
C ASN A 347 -1.41 4.59 21.18
N LYS A 348 -0.35 5.31 20.85
CA LYS A 348 0.41 5.12 19.61
C LYS A 348 0.96 3.70 19.55
N PRO A 349 1.05 3.08 18.34
CA PRO A 349 1.72 1.80 18.17
C PRO A 349 3.22 1.90 18.47
N SER A 350 3.88 0.77 18.72
CA SER A 350 5.33 0.73 19.03
C SER A 350 6.19 1.32 17.90
N CYS A 351 5.75 1.21 16.63
CA CYS A 351 6.43 1.74 15.46
C CYS A 351 6.02 3.18 15.09
N HIS A 352 5.77 4.05 16.05
CA HIS A 352 5.39 5.44 15.77
C HIS A 352 6.58 6.41 15.55
N GLN A 353 7.80 6.02 15.94
CA GLN A 353 9.01 6.83 15.80
C GLN A 353 9.94 6.22 14.76
N ILE A 354 9.62 6.44 13.48
CA ILE A 354 10.44 5.97 12.36
C ILE A 354 10.80 7.12 11.43
N THR A 355 11.97 7.02 10.81
CA THR A 355 12.38 7.88 9.70
C THR A 355 11.92 7.26 8.39
N GLY A 356 11.50 8.06 7.43
CA GLY A 356 10.96 7.57 6.15
C GLY A 356 9.44 7.49 6.17
N ASN A 357 8.89 6.28 6.03
CA ASN A 357 7.45 6.05 6.03
C ASN A 357 6.85 6.25 7.43
N LYS A 358 6.25 7.40 7.68
CA LYS A 358 5.72 7.81 9.00
C LYS A 358 4.23 7.55 9.09
N ILE A 359 3.73 7.41 10.32
CA ILE A 359 2.29 7.50 10.54
C ILE A 359 1.84 8.91 10.19
N GLU A 360 0.90 9.02 9.26
CA GLU A 360 0.29 10.28 8.85
C GLU A 360 -0.88 10.62 9.77
N LYS A 361 -1.76 9.66 10.01
CA LYS A 361 -3.03 9.83 10.73
C LYS A 361 -3.50 8.52 11.35
N TYR A 362 -4.52 8.62 12.21
CA TYR A 362 -5.30 7.48 12.69
C TYR A 362 -6.73 7.58 12.16
N CYS A 363 -7.27 6.47 11.68
CA CYS A 363 -8.66 6.37 11.23
C CYS A 363 -9.46 5.52 12.20
N VAL A 364 -10.62 6.04 12.59
CA VAL A 364 -11.55 5.42 13.56
C VAL A 364 -12.73 4.85 12.81
N TYR A 365 -13.10 3.63 13.16
CA TYR A 365 -14.23 2.90 12.57
C TYR A 365 -15.24 2.53 13.65
N ARG A 366 -16.53 2.55 13.30
CA ARG A 366 -17.66 2.25 14.19
C ARG A 366 -18.57 1.19 13.59
N LYS A 367 -19.13 0.34 14.46
CA LYS A 367 -20.22 -0.57 14.14
C LYS A 367 -21.29 -0.52 15.22
N ALA A 368 -22.57 -0.63 14.84
CA ALA A 368 -23.72 -0.54 15.75
C ALA A 368 -24.06 -1.89 16.38
N ASP A 369 -23.07 -2.66 16.79
CA ASP A 369 -23.17 -3.89 17.60
C ASP A 369 -21.86 -4.11 18.36
N CYS A 370 -21.81 -5.14 19.19
CA CYS A 370 -20.60 -5.53 19.93
C CYS A 370 -20.06 -6.91 19.52
N ASN A 371 -20.45 -7.40 18.35
CA ASN A 371 -19.92 -8.67 17.86
C ASN A 371 -18.41 -8.53 17.61
N PRO A 372 -17.58 -9.39 18.22
CA PRO A 372 -16.14 -9.28 18.08
C PRO A 372 -15.70 -9.59 16.65
N TRP A 373 -14.73 -8.82 16.17
CA TRP A 373 -14.03 -9.10 14.93
C TRP A 373 -12.53 -9.17 15.20
N ASN A 374 -11.88 -10.18 14.64
CA ASN A 374 -10.45 -10.35 14.67
C ASN A 374 -9.96 -10.41 13.23
N HIS A 375 -8.92 -9.65 12.90
CA HIS A 375 -8.30 -9.68 11.58
C HIS A 375 -7.69 -11.04 11.27
N ALA A 376 -7.74 -11.46 10.02
CA ALA A 376 -6.96 -12.58 9.52
C ALA A 376 -5.46 -12.20 9.44
N PRO A 377 -4.55 -13.18 9.33
CA PRO A 377 -3.15 -12.89 9.02
C PRO A 377 -3.04 -12.02 7.76
N CYS A 378 -2.21 -10.97 7.81
CA CYS A 378 -2.01 -10.00 6.72
C CYS A 378 -3.19 -9.08 6.40
N GLU A 379 -4.27 -9.17 7.09
CA GLU A 379 -5.44 -8.31 6.91
C GLU A 379 -5.28 -7.02 7.69
N THR A 380 -4.72 -6.00 7.02
CA THR A 380 -4.50 -4.66 7.58
C THR A 380 -5.72 -3.76 7.39
N GLY A 381 -5.84 -2.74 8.22
CA GLY A 381 -6.97 -1.83 8.16
C GLY A 381 -8.26 -2.44 8.72
N VAL A 382 -9.41 -1.96 8.24
CA VAL A 382 -10.74 -2.48 8.58
C VAL A 382 -11.51 -2.72 7.28
N PRO A 383 -11.59 -3.97 6.80
CA PRO A 383 -12.25 -4.31 5.54
C PRO A 383 -13.76 -4.02 5.56
N ALA A 384 -14.32 -3.64 4.41
CA ALA A 384 -15.72 -3.27 4.29
C ALA A 384 -16.71 -4.41 4.69
N TYR A 385 -16.32 -5.68 4.46
CA TYR A 385 -17.17 -6.84 4.80
C TYR A 385 -17.44 -6.98 6.32
N THR A 386 -16.61 -6.33 7.17
CA THR A 386 -16.77 -6.36 8.63
C THR A 386 -18.01 -5.63 9.11
N GLY A 387 -18.57 -4.73 8.28
CA GLY A 387 -19.69 -3.86 8.61
C GLY A 387 -19.33 -2.65 9.46
N PHE A 388 -18.05 -2.43 9.76
CA PHE A 388 -17.59 -1.18 10.35
C PHE A 388 -17.60 -0.06 9.30
N VAL A 389 -18.00 1.13 9.72
CA VAL A 389 -18.00 2.33 8.89
C VAL A 389 -16.98 3.34 9.42
N LEU A 390 -16.32 4.04 8.52
CA LEU A 390 -15.38 5.10 8.88
C LEU A 390 -16.11 6.25 9.56
N VAL A 391 -15.68 6.60 10.78
CA VAL A 391 -16.16 7.77 11.53
C VAL A 391 -15.41 9.03 11.12
N GLY A 392 -14.09 8.89 10.98
CA GLY A 392 -13.19 9.97 10.62
C GLY A 392 -11.75 9.61 10.91
N CYS A 393 -10.84 10.45 10.42
CA CYS A 393 -9.41 10.31 10.68
C CYS A 393 -8.89 11.56 11.41
N THR A 394 -7.82 11.40 12.19
CA THR A 394 -7.11 12.53 12.80
C THR A 394 -6.29 13.28 11.75
N SER A 395 -5.88 14.51 12.04
CA SER A 395 -5.05 15.32 11.16
C SER A 395 -3.54 15.11 11.36
N SER A 396 -3.15 14.39 12.42
CA SER A 396 -1.75 14.20 12.79
C SER A 396 -1.53 12.88 13.52
N MET A 397 -0.30 12.35 13.40
CA MET A 397 0.18 11.21 14.21
C MET A 397 0.22 11.50 15.72
N ASN A 398 0.10 12.75 16.13
CA ASN A 398 0.10 13.14 17.54
C ASN A 398 -1.29 13.13 18.17
N ASP A 399 -2.33 13.13 17.33
CA ASP A 399 -3.71 13.10 17.78
C ASP A 399 -4.12 11.66 18.12
N THR A 400 -4.24 11.38 19.41
CA THR A 400 -4.62 10.05 19.92
C THR A 400 -6.01 10.06 20.56
N THR A 401 -6.86 11.00 20.14
CA THR A 401 -8.24 11.13 20.56
C THR A 401 -9.13 11.55 19.40
N LEU A 402 -10.36 11.05 19.38
CA LEU A 402 -11.40 11.48 18.45
C LEU A 402 -12.75 11.42 19.16
N ILE A 403 -13.65 12.36 18.85
CA ILE A 403 -15.02 12.34 19.34
C ILE A 403 -15.93 11.97 18.18
N ASP A 404 -16.64 10.87 18.32
CA ASP A 404 -17.68 10.48 17.38
C ASP A 404 -18.95 11.26 17.69
N THR A 405 -19.25 12.23 16.84
CA THR A 405 -20.44 13.06 16.91
C THR A 405 -21.52 12.64 15.92
N ASN A 406 -21.27 11.59 15.13
CA ASN A 406 -22.12 11.15 14.02
C ASN A 406 -22.46 12.33 13.07
N GLY A 407 -21.42 13.06 12.64
CA GLY A 407 -21.60 14.26 11.80
C GLY A 407 -22.32 15.43 12.49
N GLY A 408 -22.36 15.46 13.82
CA GLY A 408 -23.06 16.46 14.61
C GLY A 408 -24.51 16.08 14.96
N ALA A 409 -25.06 15.02 14.37
CA ALA A 409 -26.42 14.54 14.66
C ALA A 409 -26.54 13.82 16.01
N GLY A 410 -25.42 13.36 16.56
CA GLY A 410 -25.39 12.49 17.74
C GLY A 410 -25.70 11.04 17.42
N LEU A 411 -25.37 10.18 18.35
CA LEU A 411 -25.58 8.74 18.33
C LEU A 411 -26.84 8.35 19.08
N ALA A 412 -27.46 7.23 18.70
CA ALA A 412 -28.68 6.74 19.35
C ALA A 412 -28.38 6.22 20.75
N GLN A 413 -29.07 6.76 21.75
CA GLN A 413 -28.95 6.33 23.13
C GLN A 413 -29.50 4.93 23.35
N GLY A 414 -28.86 4.17 24.24
CA GLY A 414 -29.20 2.78 24.52
C GLY A 414 -28.69 1.79 23.48
N THR A 415 -28.03 2.27 22.42
CA THR A 415 -27.40 1.45 21.39
C THR A 415 -25.98 1.11 21.80
N ASN A 416 -25.58 -0.14 21.54
CA ASN A 416 -24.21 -0.59 21.67
C ASN A 416 -23.42 -0.22 20.43
N TYR A 417 -22.25 0.38 20.62
CA TYR A 417 -21.32 0.72 19.54
C TYR A 417 -19.98 0.10 19.80
N SER A 418 -19.41 -0.54 18.79
CA SER A 418 -18.03 -0.98 18.83
C SER A 418 -17.16 -0.10 17.95
N TYR A 419 -15.89 0.03 18.36
CA TYR A 419 -14.89 0.87 17.69
C TYR A 419 -13.59 0.14 17.49
N LEU A 420 -12.92 0.49 16.39
CA LEU A 420 -11.57 0.10 16.02
C LEU A 420 -10.80 1.33 15.58
N VAL A 421 -9.48 1.32 15.77
CA VAL A 421 -8.56 2.37 15.28
C VAL A 421 -7.43 1.72 14.50
N VAL A 422 -7.08 2.35 13.39
CA VAL A 422 -5.99 1.95 12.50
C VAL A 422 -5.03 3.12 12.34
N ALA A 423 -3.72 2.85 12.34
CA ALA A 423 -2.71 3.83 11.94
C ALA A 423 -2.51 3.76 10.42
N VAL A 424 -2.51 4.91 9.76
CA VAL A 424 -2.28 5.05 8.31
C VAL A 424 -0.96 5.77 8.10
N PHE A 425 -0.11 5.21 7.25
CA PHE A 425 1.23 5.71 6.94
C PHE A 425 1.23 6.58 5.68
N THR A 426 2.31 7.32 5.46
CA THR A 426 2.44 8.25 4.33
C THR A 426 2.40 7.59 2.95
N ASP A 427 2.71 6.30 2.84
CA ASP A 427 2.56 5.48 1.63
C ASP A 427 1.20 4.76 1.54
N ASN A 428 0.24 5.11 2.41
CA ASN A 428 -1.06 4.45 2.60
C ASN A 428 -0.96 2.98 3.08
N ALA A 429 0.15 2.56 3.68
CA ALA A 429 0.18 1.34 4.48
C ALA A 429 -0.73 1.51 5.70
N GLU A 430 -1.41 0.45 6.10
CA GLU A 430 -2.27 0.44 7.28
C GLU A 430 -1.73 -0.56 8.31
N SER A 431 -1.84 -0.21 9.57
CA SER A 431 -1.56 -1.15 10.67
C SER A 431 -2.64 -2.23 10.77
N TYR A 432 -2.40 -3.26 11.55
CA TYR A 432 -3.51 -4.02 12.10
C TYR A 432 -4.45 -3.10 12.89
N ALA A 433 -5.72 -3.47 12.95
CA ALA A 433 -6.69 -2.75 13.78
C ALA A 433 -6.38 -2.94 15.27
N SER A 434 -6.69 -1.93 16.08
CA SER A 434 -6.57 -1.97 17.54
C SER A 434 -7.45 -3.08 18.16
N ASN A 435 -7.32 -3.28 19.47
CA ASN A 435 -8.36 -3.99 20.21
C ASN A 435 -9.73 -3.33 19.95
N GLN A 436 -10.77 -4.18 19.73
CA GLN A 436 -12.15 -3.70 19.64
C GLN A 436 -12.63 -3.31 21.03
N VAL A 437 -13.23 -2.13 21.16
CA VAL A 437 -13.95 -1.73 22.36
C VAL A 437 -15.43 -1.65 22.07
N CYS A 438 -16.23 -2.10 23.01
CA CYS A 438 -17.68 -1.97 22.98
C CYS A 438 -18.14 -1.06 24.10
N VAL A 439 -19.04 -0.12 23.77
CA VAL A 439 -19.62 0.81 24.71
C VAL A 439 -21.10 1.03 24.38
N GLN A 440 -21.91 1.02 25.41
CA GLN A 440 -23.31 1.42 25.27
C GLN A 440 -23.45 2.91 25.55
N LEU A 441 -24.12 3.63 24.66
CA LEU A 441 -24.47 5.01 24.92
C LEU A 441 -25.55 5.05 26.00
N LYS A 442 -25.23 5.68 27.13
CA LYS A 442 -26.13 5.73 28.28
C LYS A 442 -27.42 6.48 27.95
N ARG A 443 -28.52 6.05 28.55
CA ARG A 443 -29.79 6.77 28.51
C ARG A 443 -29.91 7.72 29.73
N ASP A 444 -28.87 8.54 29.91
CA ASP A 444 -28.72 9.48 31.02
C ASP A 444 -29.26 10.89 30.72
N VAL A 445 -29.79 11.09 29.51
CA VAL A 445 -30.49 12.32 29.10
C VAL A 445 -31.93 12.02 28.69
N PRO A 446 -32.83 13.03 28.69
CA PRO A 446 -34.18 12.87 28.21
C PRO A 446 -34.26 12.47 26.74
N VAL A 447 -35.36 11.86 26.31
CA VAL A 447 -35.61 11.49 24.91
C VAL A 447 -36.87 12.18 24.43
N LEU A 448 -36.80 13.06 23.42
CA LEU A 448 -37.95 13.59 22.73
C LEU A 448 -38.66 12.48 21.95
N ILE A 449 -39.92 12.24 22.23
CA ILE A 449 -40.71 11.16 21.62
C ILE A 449 -41.86 11.67 20.75
N ASN A 450 -42.25 12.94 20.91
CA ASN A 450 -43.37 13.53 20.14
C ASN A 450 -43.21 15.04 19.99
N VAL A 451 -43.41 15.54 18.79
CA VAL A 451 -43.54 16.97 18.45
C VAL A 451 -44.69 17.09 17.46
N ASP A 452 -45.89 17.33 17.98
CA ASP A 452 -47.17 17.27 17.27
C ASP A 452 -47.77 18.66 17.05
N VAL A 453 -48.12 18.98 15.82
CA VAL A 453 -48.94 20.16 15.53
C VAL A 453 -50.39 19.86 15.92
N LYS A 454 -50.90 20.51 16.98
CA LYS A 454 -52.26 20.34 17.47
C LYS A 454 -53.26 21.25 16.77
N THR A 455 -52.85 22.49 16.51
CA THR A 455 -53.67 23.45 15.74
C THR A 455 -52.79 24.15 14.71
N THR A 456 -53.32 24.29 13.50
CA THR A 456 -52.67 25.00 12.40
C THR A 456 -53.21 26.40 12.30
N SER A 457 -52.34 27.42 12.32
CA SER A 457 -52.69 28.83 12.21
C SER A 457 -51.44 29.64 11.85
N THR A 458 -51.62 30.76 11.23
CA THR A 458 -50.56 31.73 10.95
C THR A 458 -50.10 32.53 12.19
N SER A 459 -50.87 32.50 13.31
CA SER A 459 -50.55 33.29 14.51
C SER A 459 -50.93 32.65 15.85
N THR A 460 -51.89 31.72 15.85
CA THR A 460 -52.43 31.11 17.09
C THR A 460 -52.25 29.58 17.12
N GLY A 461 -51.43 29.05 16.25
CA GLY A 461 -51.14 27.63 16.18
C GLY A 461 -50.48 27.09 17.46
N SER A 462 -50.56 25.77 17.65
CA SER A 462 -50.00 25.14 18.82
C SER A 462 -49.29 23.80 18.49
N ILE A 463 -48.22 23.54 19.23
CA ILE A 463 -47.41 22.32 19.11
C ILE A 463 -47.34 21.68 20.50
N PHE A 464 -47.69 20.39 20.55
CA PHE A 464 -47.52 19.55 21.73
C PHE A 464 -46.16 18.82 21.66
N VAL A 465 -45.37 18.95 22.71
CA VAL A 465 -44.08 18.32 22.86
C VAL A 465 -44.10 17.35 24.03
N ARG A 466 -43.65 16.15 23.82
CA ARG A 466 -43.52 15.11 24.86
C ARG A 466 -42.15 14.47 24.84
N TRP A 467 -41.64 14.19 26.02
CA TRP A 467 -40.36 13.50 26.20
C TRP A 467 -40.43 12.45 27.30
N ILE A 468 -39.41 11.60 27.36
CA ILE A 468 -39.20 10.64 28.44
C ILE A 468 -38.01 11.13 29.26
N LYS A 469 -38.14 11.08 30.60
CA LYS A 469 -37.04 11.39 31.51
C LYS A 469 -35.93 10.34 31.37
N PRO A 470 -34.67 10.67 31.77
CA PRO A 470 -33.59 9.67 31.81
C PRO A 470 -33.99 8.39 32.58
N LEU A 471 -33.37 7.27 32.24
CA LEU A 471 -33.51 6.03 33.02
C LEU A 471 -32.53 6.04 34.20
N LEU A 472 -32.88 5.34 35.29
CA LEU A 472 -31.97 5.12 36.41
C LEU A 472 -31.25 3.78 36.23
N ASN A 473 -29.94 3.81 36.14
CA ASN A 473 -29.07 2.65 36.20
C ASN A 473 -27.61 3.12 36.31
N THR A 474 -26.88 2.64 37.25
CA THR A 474 -25.49 3.04 37.53
C THR A 474 -24.53 2.72 36.39
N SER A 475 -24.83 1.76 35.53
CA SER A 475 -23.94 1.33 34.42
C SER A 475 -24.38 1.78 33.06
N THR A 476 -25.69 1.85 32.75
CA THR A 476 -26.23 2.04 31.42
C THR A 476 -27.13 3.28 31.26
N ALA A 477 -27.39 4.00 32.35
CA ALA A 477 -28.26 5.19 32.38
C ALA A 477 -27.76 6.19 33.43
N LEU A 478 -28.63 7.07 33.93
CA LEU A 478 -28.29 8.09 34.93
C LEU A 478 -27.88 7.47 36.26
N ASP A 479 -26.67 7.72 36.72
CA ASP A 479 -26.19 7.40 38.07
C ASP A 479 -26.44 8.62 38.97
N THR A 480 -27.46 8.53 39.81
CA THR A 480 -27.84 9.61 40.72
C THR A 480 -26.93 9.75 41.95
N VAL A 481 -26.03 8.79 42.20
CA VAL A 481 -24.98 8.89 43.23
C VAL A 481 -23.82 9.73 42.71
N ALA A 482 -23.36 9.46 41.49
CA ALA A 482 -22.30 10.21 40.85
C ALA A 482 -22.74 11.61 40.36
N LEU A 483 -24.05 11.75 40.02
CA LEU A 483 -24.67 12.97 39.54
C LEU A 483 -25.88 13.34 40.39
N PRO A 484 -25.68 13.86 41.61
CA PRO A 484 -26.77 14.21 42.52
C PRO A 484 -27.57 15.44 42.00
N GLY A 485 -28.82 15.53 42.45
CA GLY A 485 -29.67 16.70 42.16
C GLY A 485 -29.23 17.99 42.86
N PRO A 486 -29.94 19.11 42.62
CA PRO A 486 -31.18 19.21 41.89
C PRO A 486 -31.04 18.93 40.40
N TYR A 487 -32.10 18.37 39.80
CA TYR A 487 -32.19 18.08 38.36
C TYR A 487 -33.01 19.12 37.65
N GLU A 488 -32.54 19.57 36.47
CA GLU A 488 -33.23 20.54 35.66
C GLU A 488 -33.34 20.04 34.22
N MET A 489 -34.54 20.14 33.63
CA MET A 489 -34.82 19.92 32.22
C MET A 489 -35.29 21.22 31.56
N LYS A 490 -34.56 21.69 30.53
CA LYS A 490 -34.89 22.90 29.78
C LYS A 490 -35.35 22.55 28.38
N LEU A 491 -36.64 22.75 28.09
CA LEU A 491 -37.19 22.66 26.74
C LEU A 491 -36.92 23.98 26.01
N SER A 492 -36.25 23.87 24.89
CA SER A 492 -35.97 25.04 24.03
C SER A 492 -36.38 24.74 22.59
N TYR A 493 -36.71 25.78 21.85
CA TYR A 493 -37.13 25.68 20.47
C TYR A 493 -36.43 26.68 19.55
N TYR A 494 -36.60 26.44 18.26
CA TYR A 494 -36.15 27.29 17.17
C TYR A 494 -37.13 27.21 15.99
N ASN A 495 -37.33 28.33 15.27
CA ASN A 495 -38.12 28.38 14.03
C ASN A 495 -37.24 27.88 12.85
N GLY A 496 -37.60 26.75 12.25
CA GLY A 496 -36.86 26.15 11.14
C GLY A 496 -36.24 24.80 11.47
N PHE A 497 -35.49 24.25 10.54
CA PHE A 497 -34.82 22.93 10.66
C PHE A 497 -33.38 23.03 11.11
N ALA A 498 -32.69 24.17 10.88
CA ALA A 498 -31.28 24.36 11.23
C ALA A 498 -31.13 25.64 12.09
N ALA A 499 -30.63 25.47 13.31
CA ALA A 499 -30.50 26.57 14.27
C ALA A 499 -29.08 26.80 14.74
N SER A 500 -28.71 28.06 14.95
CA SER A 500 -27.57 28.50 15.74
C SER A 500 -27.95 28.86 17.18
N THR A 501 -29.16 29.29 17.42
CA THR A 501 -29.68 29.74 18.74
C THR A 501 -31.04 29.13 19.03
N TYR A 502 -31.25 28.72 20.30
CA TYR A 502 -32.52 28.19 20.80
C TYR A 502 -33.06 29.07 21.91
N THR A 503 -34.36 29.23 21.94
CA THR A 503 -35.07 29.96 23.01
C THR A 503 -35.66 28.96 23.99
N THR A 504 -35.31 29.05 25.27
CA THR A 504 -35.89 28.23 26.33
C THR A 504 -37.31 28.71 26.63
N ILE A 505 -38.26 27.78 26.63
CA ILE A 505 -39.71 28.06 26.82
C ILE A 505 -40.32 27.34 28.01
N TYR A 506 -39.67 26.32 28.52
CA TYR A 506 -40.17 25.58 29.67
C TYR A 506 -38.98 24.98 30.46
N THR A 507 -39.08 25.06 31.78
CA THR A 507 -38.06 24.51 32.69
C THR A 507 -38.73 23.74 33.80
N VAL A 508 -38.24 22.53 34.05
CA VAL A 508 -38.63 21.69 35.18
C VAL A 508 -37.42 21.53 36.09
N THR A 509 -37.59 21.89 37.37
CA THR A 509 -36.56 21.69 38.41
C THR A 509 -37.09 20.83 39.53
N LYS A 510 -36.36 19.77 39.91
CA LYS A 510 -36.69 18.84 41.02
C LYS A 510 -35.46 18.54 41.88
N THR A 511 -35.64 18.58 43.18
CA THR A 511 -34.55 18.28 44.13
C THR A 511 -34.06 16.84 43.99
N TYR A 512 -34.99 15.90 43.77
CA TYR A 512 -34.68 14.47 43.62
C TYR A 512 -35.19 13.93 42.29
N PHE A 513 -34.46 12.99 41.70
CA PHE A 513 -34.84 12.40 40.42
C PHE A 513 -36.19 11.68 40.45
N ALA A 514 -36.50 11.02 41.54
CA ALA A 514 -37.82 10.37 41.78
C ALA A 514 -38.99 11.38 41.74
N GLY A 515 -38.72 12.66 42.04
CA GLY A 515 -39.73 13.72 42.00
C GLY A 515 -40.13 14.18 40.59
N ILE A 516 -39.39 13.74 39.53
CA ILE A 516 -39.76 14.01 38.13
C ILE A 516 -40.94 13.10 37.75
N ASN A 517 -42.11 13.68 37.56
CA ASN A 517 -43.30 12.95 37.11
C ASN A 517 -43.26 12.74 35.60
N GLN A 518 -43.35 11.47 35.16
CA GLN A 518 -43.19 11.10 33.74
C GLN A 518 -44.32 11.69 32.85
N LEU A 519 -45.44 12.08 33.39
CA LEU A 519 -46.51 12.66 32.60
C LEU A 519 -46.59 14.19 32.78
N ALA A 520 -46.64 14.67 34.03
CA ALA A 520 -46.82 16.09 34.34
C ALA A 520 -45.60 16.94 34.02
N ASP A 521 -44.38 16.42 34.23
CA ASP A 521 -43.12 17.17 34.07
C ASP A 521 -42.48 16.94 32.71
N THR A 522 -43.04 16.09 31.84
CA THR A 522 -42.44 15.73 30.55
C THR A 522 -43.35 15.96 29.35
N THR A 523 -44.30 16.87 29.50
CA THR A 523 -45.17 17.36 28.43
C THR A 523 -45.26 18.88 28.47
N PHE A 524 -45.39 19.49 27.30
CA PHE A 524 -45.57 20.93 27.17
C PHE A 524 -46.34 21.23 25.88
N THR A 525 -47.25 22.18 25.92
CA THR A 525 -47.93 22.70 24.72
C THR A 525 -47.57 24.16 24.52
N GLN A 526 -46.82 24.43 23.46
CA GLN A 526 -46.49 25.78 23.04
C GLN A 526 -47.62 26.32 22.15
N THR A 527 -48.08 27.51 22.44
CA THR A 527 -49.16 28.21 21.70
C THR A 527 -48.64 29.50 21.11
N GLY A 528 -49.44 30.13 20.24
CA GLY A 528 -49.11 31.42 19.63
C GLY A 528 -48.06 31.28 18.51
N LEU A 529 -48.07 30.15 17.82
CA LEU A 529 -47.11 29.85 16.76
C LEU A 529 -47.70 30.02 15.36
N ASN A 530 -46.88 30.37 14.39
CA ASN A 530 -47.20 30.24 12.97
C ASN A 530 -46.91 28.81 12.48
N THR A 531 -47.86 27.91 12.74
CA THR A 531 -47.75 26.52 12.36
C THR A 531 -48.20 26.22 10.93
N SER A 532 -48.71 27.21 10.21
CA SER A 532 -49.06 27.10 8.79
C SER A 532 -47.86 27.24 7.88
N ASP A 533 -46.91 28.13 8.23
CA ASP A 533 -45.84 28.54 7.31
C ASP A 533 -44.44 28.16 7.82
N LEU A 534 -44.29 27.79 9.09
CA LEU A 534 -43.00 27.57 9.71
C LEU A 534 -42.91 26.21 10.42
N PRO A 535 -41.83 25.44 10.19
CA PRO A 535 -41.47 24.30 11.05
C PRO A 535 -40.81 24.79 12.34
N TYR A 536 -40.94 24.00 13.39
CA TYR A 536 -40.34 24.27 14.69
C TYR A 536 -39.51 23.08 15.16
N THR A 537 -38.27 23.34 15.57
CA THR A 537 -37.36 22.30 16.09
C THR A 537 -37.16 22.49 17.58
N TYR A 538 -37.29 21.39 18.34
CA TYR A 538 -37.17 21.37 19.79
C TYR A 538 -35.95 20.56 20.23
N LYS A 539 -35.37 20.96 21.38
CA LYS A 539 -34.38 20.20 22.13
C LYS A 539 -34.67 20.27 23.64
N ILE A 540 -34.17 19.30 24.39
CA ILE A 540 -34.22 19.33 25.86
C ILE A 540 -32.80 19.20 26.36
N ASP A 541 -32.37 20.17 27.14
CA ASP A 541 -31.08 20.14 27.86
C ASP A 541 -31.33 19.64 29.28
N PHE A 542 -30.49 18.72 29.76
CA PHE A 542 -30.60 18.13 31.10
C PHE A 542 -29.37 18.47 31.94
N TYR A 543 -29.64 18.86 33.18
CA TYR A 543 -28.62 19.27 34.15
C TYR A 543 -28.80 18.52 35.46
N ALA A 544 -27.71 18.24 36.14
CA ALA A 544 -27.64 17.72 37.53
C ALA A 544 -26.75 18.67 38.35
N ASN A 545 -27.28 19.21 39.42
CA ASN A 545 -26.62 20.18 40.30
C ASN A 545 -25.94 21.33 39.53
N GLY A 546 -26.65 21.89 38.55
CA GLY A 546 -26.15 22.95 37.68
C GLY A 546 -25.16 22.52 36.59
N THR A 547 -24.70 21.30 36.63
CA THR A 547 -23.78 20.74 35.61
C THR A 547 -24.57 20.22 34.42
N PHE A 548 -24.24 20.68 33.21
CA PHE A 548 -24.84 20.18 31.98
C PHE A 548 -24.43 18.71 31.75
N ILE A 549 -25.43 17.83 31.65
CA ILE A 549 -25.24 16.40 31.41
C ILE A 549 -25.32 16.07 29.93
N GLY A 550 -26.27 16.68 29.21
CA GLY A 550 -26.44 16.48 27.79
C GLY A 550 -27.80 16.97 27.28
N SER A 551 -27.98 16.88 25.96
CA SER A 551 -29.23 17.24 25.28
C SER A 551 -29.90 16.01 24.69
N ALA A 552 -31.23 15.99 24.68
CA ALA A 552 -31.99 15.08 23.82
C ALA A 552 -31.68 15.32 22.35
N GLN A 553 -31.83 14.26 21.53
CA GLN A 553 -31.86 14.46 20.07
C GLN A 553 -32.98 15.45 19.71
N LYS A 554 -32.64 16.33 18.78
CA LYS A 554 -33.58 17.33 18.26
C LYS A 554 -34.72 16.66 17.51
N ALA A 555 -35.93 17.18 17.64
CA ALA A 555 -37.06 16.75 16.87
C ALA A 555 -37.81 17.97 16.31
N SER A 556 -38.27 17.87 15.07
CA SER A 556 -38.99 18.96 14.40
C SER A 556 -40.46 18.59 14.20
N SER A 557 -41.30 19.60 14.21
CA SER A 557 -42.71 19.45 13.80
C SER A 557 -42.79 19.03 12.33
N VAL A 558 -43.80 18.25 11.98
CA VAL A 558 -44.13 17.99 10.57
C VAL A 558 -44.54 19.29 9.91
N PHE A 559 -43.97 19.56 8.76
CA PHE A 559 -44.31 20.69 7.92
C PHE A 559 -44.58 20.18 6.51
N LEU A 560 -45.81 20.28 6.07
CA LEU A 560 -46.23 19.92 4.72
C LEU A 560 -46.39 21.22 3.92
N LYS A 561 -45.61 21.35 2.86
CA LYS A 561 -45.62 22.49 1.95
C LYS A 561 -46.39 22.14 0.68
#